data_bf4b281303722349f72b79fcb28cb9b2
#
_entry.id   bf4b281303722349f72b79fcb28cb9b2
#
_cell.length_a   1.000
_cell.length_b   1.000
_cell.length_c   1.000
_cell.angle_alpha   90.00
_cell.angle_beta   90.00
_cell.angle_gamma   90.00
#
_symmetry.space_group_name_H-M   'P 1'
#
loop_
_entity.id
_entity.type
_entity.pdbx_description
1 polymer ?
#
loop_
_entity_poly.entity_id
_entity_poly.type
_entity_poly.pdbx_seq_one_letter_code
_entity_poly.pdbx_strand_id
1 'polypeptide(L)'
;MAKIPSVKEMEDFLLQDSKTSDLVAAGDTNAKSPDTKLTAHQVQHEVSVFSRVLINVYCGWPFHDEILKRRVLQILTDIYKNAHDMTSLELLEQLKQVIKIIPDNHINLNMVGYHKEVRTGLRKQRPNVGSNIAGDEKFIIDLKNDIGIIGIRTLSKWSAEERESFDKQWRAILPKSKSLIVDIRDNGGGSSRPVESLARYILGHRYPAARKEIIRNNPDANAVKKLYKNSDIDKFNVDSADDPVIYSDHSAEVLPKFDPGKAGFTGPVYVLTNGRVMSSGEIFCTNMRYYPNVKFIGTNTRGGEVYGYNYAYMLLPYSHMTFNVGCVYRDMFVENFELNGYKPDIECEDGTDAMDVAFAQIGRKNFMVHQKGLEK
;
A
#
# COMPACT_ATOMS: atom_id res chain seq x y z
N MET A 1 -21.15 -6.12 39.27
CA MET A 1 -20.32 -5.59 38.22
C MET A 1 -21.06 -5.71 36.90
N ALA A 2 -21.20 -4.65 36.14
CA ALA A 2 -21.80 -4.77 34.80
C ALA A 2 -20.91 -5.69 33.93
N LYS A 3 -21.53 -6.61 33.18
CA LYS A 3 -20.83 -7.51 32.27
C LYS A 3 -20.17 -6.70 31.19
N ILE A 4 -18.86 -6.86 30.99
CA ILE A 4 -18.14 -6.27 29.87
C ILE A 4 -18.62 -6.97 28.58
N PRO A 5 -19.15 -6.25 27.58
CA PRO A 5 -19.65 -6.87 26.36
C PRO A 5 -18.51 -7.53 25.56
N SER A 6 -18.81 -8.62 24.89
CA SER A 6 -17.88 -9.24 23.94
C SER A 6 -17.67 -8.36 22.71
N VAL A 7 -16.60 -8.61 21.95
CA VAL A 7 -16.38 -7.94 20.66
C VAL A 7 -17.61 -8.11 19.76
N LYS A 8 -18.15 -9.31 19.68
CA LYS A 8 -19.34 -9.60 18.87
C LYS A 8 -20.58 -8.82 19.32
N GLU A 9 -20.84 -8.73 20.61
CA GLU A 9 -21.96 -7.93 21.13
C GLU A 9 -21.80 -6.43 20.79
N MET A 10 -20.58 -5.91 20.76
CA MET A 10 -20.29 -4.53 20.37
C MET A 10 -20.44 -4.32 18.83
N GLU A 11 -20.00 -5.28 18.03
CA GLU A 11 -20.20 -5.26 16.59
C GLU A 11 -21.70 -5.26 16.25
N ASP A 12 -22.46 -6.18 16.80
CA ASP A 12 -23.90 -6.28 16.55
C ASP A 12 -24.66 -5.01 16.97
N PHE A 13 -24.26 -4.39 18.08
CA PHE A 13 -24.81 -3.10 18.52
C PHE A 13 -24.55 -1.99 17.50
N LEU A 14 -23.34 -1.89 16.97
CA LEU A 14 -22.97 -0.82 16.01
C LEU A 14 -23.58 -1.03 14.61
N LEU A 15 -23.94 -2.28 14.26
CA LEU A 15 -24.49 -2.60 12.94
C LEU A 15 -26.02 -2.48 12.87
N GLN A 16 -26.71 -2.24 13.98
CA GLN A 16 -28.18 -2.31 14.05
C GLN A 16 -28.91 -1.25 13.18
N ASP A 17 -28.30 -0.05 13.01
CA ASP A 17 -28.93 1.07 12.32
C ASP A 17 -28.45 1.23 10.87
N SER A 18 -27.75 0.26 10.32
CA SER A 18 -27.27 0.29 8.93
C SER A 18 -27.57 -1.00 8.18
N LYS A 19 -27.62 -0.91 6.86
CA LYS A 19 -27.88 -2.03 5.93
C LYS A 19 -26.84 -2.03 4.83
N THR A 20 -26.73 -3.16 4.13
CA THR A 20 -25.87 -3.29 2.93
C THR A 20 -26.19 -2.23 1.87
N SER A 21 -27.46 -1.85 1.74
CA SER A 21 -27.91 -0.81 0.77
C SER A 21 -27.37 0.59 1.11
N ASP A 22 -26.92 0.84 2.33
CA ASP A 22 -26.42 2.15 2.76
C ASP A 22 -24.95 2.37 2.35
N LEU A 23 -24.30 1.32 1.83
CA LEU A 23 -22.94 1.38 1.30
C LEU A 23 -22.96 1.99 -0.11
N VAL A 24 -22.78 3.30 -0.18
CA VAL A 24 -22.86 4.06 -1.44
C VAL A 24 -21.48 4.27 -2.05
N ALA A 25 -21.35 4.04 -3.37
CA ALA A 25 -20.14 4.36 -4.11
C ALA A 25 -20.01 5.87 -4.35
N ALA A 26 -18.78 6.38 -4.31
CA ALA A 26 -18.46 7.78 -4.60
C ALA A 26 -18.57 8.11 -6.10
N GLY A 27 -19.71 7.78 -6.72
CA GLY A 27 -19.92 8.03 -8.15
C GLY A 27 -20.57 9.38 -8.47
N ASP A 28 -21.27 9.99 -7.53
CA ASP A 28 -21.99 11.25 -7.72
C ASP A 28 -21.57 12.25 -6.61
N THR A 29 -20.55 13.05 -6.95
CA THR A 29 -19.83 13.86 -5.98
C THR A 29 -20.44 15.25 -5.84
N ASN A 30 -21.63 15.36 -5.32
CA ASN A 30 -22.03 16.60 -4.69
C ASN A 30 -21.32 16.69 -3.32
N ALA A 31 -20.09 17.17 -3.33
CA ALA A 31 -19.35 17.44 -2.11
C ALA A 31 -20.18 18.29 -1.16
N LYS A 32 -20.39 17.81 0.07
CA LYS A 32 -21.05 18.59 1.09
C LYS A 32 -20.04 19.43 1.86
N SER A 33 -20.49 20.60 2.31
CA SER A 33 -19.68 21.49 3.14
C SER A 33 -19.28 20.82 4.46
N PRO A 34 -18.07 21.08 4.98
CA PRO A 34 -17.69 20.72 6.35
C PRO A 34 -18.68 21.18 7.41
N ASP A 35 -19.38 22.28 7.15
CA ASP A 35 -20.39 22.88 8.03
C ASP A 35 -21.79 22.28 7.87
N THR A 36 -21.94 21.23 7.03
CA THR A 36 -23.22 20.52 6.89
C THR A 36 -23.65 20.00 8.25
N LYS A 37 -24.83 20.42 8.71
CA LYS A 37 -25.40 19.97 9.98
C LYS A 37 -26.03 18.61 9.85
N LEU A 38 -25.72 17.76 10.80
CA LEU A 38 -26.26 16.41 10.97
C LEU A 38 -27.07 16.38 12.26
N THR A 39 -28.26 15.79 12.21
CA THR A 39 -29.02 15.50 13.43
C THR A 39 -28.39 14.35 14.22
N ALA A 40 -28.70 14.23 15.50
CA ALA A 40 -28.23 13.12 16.32
C ALA A 40 -28.51 11.75 15.68
N HIS A 41 -29.69 11.55 15.10
CA HIS A 41 -30.05 10.30 14.41
C HIS A 41 -29.17 10.09 13.14
N GLN A 42 -28.89 11.14 12.37
CA GLN A 42 -28.01 11.05 11.21
C GLN A 42 -26.56 10.69 11.64
N VAL A 43 -26.07 11.26 12.74
CA VAL A 43 -24.77 10.91 13.31
C VAL A 43 -24.73 9.43 13.71
N GLN A 44 -25.75 8.90 14.39
CA GLN A 44 -25.85 7.50 14.74
C GLN A 44 -25.83 6.61 13.50
N HIS A 45 -26.59 6.96 12.48
CA HIS A 45 -26.63 6.18 11.24
C HIS A 45 -25.27 6.21 10.51
N GLU A 46 -24.60 7.36 10.42
CA GLU A 46 -23.26 7.46 9.83
C GLU A 46 -22.21 6.61 10.56
N VAL A 47 -22.23 6.65 11.90
CA VAL A 47 -21.36 5.80 12.72
C VAL A 47 -21.62 4.33 12.46
N SER A 48 -22.90 3.94 12.33
CA SER A 48 -23.28 2.55 12.02
C SER A 48 -22.81 2.13 10.62
N VAL A 49 -22.97 2.98 9.58
CA VAL A 49 -22.48 2.71 8.23
C VAL A 49 -20.94 2.61 8.22
N PHE A 50 -20.24 3.55 8.87
CA PHE A 50 -18.79 3.51 9.01
C PHE A 50 -18.32 2.23 9.70
N SER A 51 -19.00 1.81 10.78
CA SER A 51 -18.72 0.56 11.49
C SER A 51 -18.92 -0.66 10.60
N ARG A 52 -20.00 -0.67 9.78
CA ARG A 52 -20.28 -1.75 8.83
C ARG A 52 -19.16 -1.91 7.80
N VAL A 53 -18.64 -0.79 7.28
CA VAL A 53 -17.49 -0.84 6.37
C VAL A 53 -16.25 -1.43 7.06
N LEU A 54 -15.93 -1.00 8.27
CA LEU A 54 -14.79 -1.53 9.02
C LEU A 54 -14.95 -3.02 9.34
N ILE A 55 -16.10 -3.43 9.85
CA ILE A 55 -16.32 -4.80 10.35
C ILE A 55 -16.48 -5.79 9.19
N ASN A 56 -17.24 -5.46 8.16
CA ASN A 56 -17.66 -6.40 7.12
C ASN A 56 -16.94 -6.23 5.79
N VAL A 57 -16.43 -5.03 5.46
CA VAL A 57 -15.81 -4.75 4.15
C VAL A 57 -14.29 -4.70 4.22
N TYR A 58 -13.75 -4.06 5.24
CA TYR A 58 -12.31 -3.94 5.41
C TYR A 58 -11.65 -5.31 5.61
N CYS A 59 -10.70 -5.64 4.74
CA CYS A 59 -10.02 -6.94 4.74
C CYS A 59 -9.17 -7.18 5.99
N GLY A 60 -8.68 -6.14 6.63
CA GLY A 60 -7.82 -6.24 7.81
C GLY A 60 -8.57 -6.56 9.12
N TRP A 61 -9.88 -6.31 9.18
CA TRP A 61 -10.64 -6.46 10.42
C TRP A 61 -10.51 -7.82 11.08
N PRO A 62 -10.63 -8.96 10.38
CA PRO A 62 -10.49 -10.29 11.00
C PRO A 62 -9.12 -10.53 11.64
N PHE A 63 -8.07 -9.89 11.12
CA PHE A 63 -6.66 -10.13 11.49
C PHE A 63 -6.15 -9.21 12.59
N HIS A 64 -6.92 -8.20 13.00
CA HIS A 64 -6.59 -7.40 14.16
C HIS A 64 -6.83 -8.18 15.45
N ASP A 65 -5.97 -7.95 16.45
CA ASP A 65 -6.14 -8.55 17.76
C ASP A 65 -7.40 -8.03 18.49
N GLU A 66 -7.82 -8.76 19.50
CA GLU A 66 -9.05 -8.44 20.25
C GLU A 66 -8.93 -7.10 21.03
N ILE A 67 -7.72 -6.73 21.44
CA ILE A 67 -7.48 -5.48 22.18
C ILE A 67 -7.74 -4.28 21.26
N LEU A 68 -7.18 -4.31 20.04
CA LEU A 68 -7.41 -3.27 19.05
C LEU A 68 -8.89 -3.18 18.65
N LYS A 69 -9.51 -4.34 18.36
CA LYS A 69 -10.95 -4.40 18.04
C LYS A 69 -11.81 -3.77 19.13
N ARG A 70 -11.60 -4.16 20.38
CA ARG A 70 -12.34 -3.57 21.51
C ARG A 70 -12.14 -2.06 21.60
N ARG A 71 -10.92 -1.58 21.43
CA ARG A 71 -10.62 -0.15 21.50
C ARG A 71 -11.31 0.63 20.37
N VAL A 72 -11.30 0.12 19.16
CA VAL A 72 -12.01 0.71 18.01
C VAL A 72 -13.51 0.76 18.27
N LEU A 73 -14.09 -0.40 18.63
CA LEU A 73 -15.53 -0.52 18.88
C LEU A 73 -15.99 0.33 20.08
N GLN A 74 -15.16 0.50 21.10
CA GLN A 74 -15.47 1.38 22.22
C GLN A 74 -15.57 2.84 21.77
N ILE A 75 -14.59 3.33 21.00
CA ILE A 75 -14.64 4.70 20.46
C ILE A 75 -15.92 4.91 19.63
N LEU A 76 -16.22 3.98 18.72
CA LEU A 76 -17.42 4.06 17.87
C LEU A 76 -18.71 4.02 18.70
N THR A 77 -18.76 3.14 19.72
CA THR A 77 -19.92 3.04 20.64
C THR A 77 -20.10 4.34 21.42
N ASP A 78 -19.03 4.97 21.86
CA ASP A 78 -19.09 6.25 22.60
C ASP A 78 -19.58 7.38 21.70
N ILE A 79 -19.10 7.47 20.45
CA ILE A 79 -19.61 8.44 19.46
C ILE A 79 -21.10 8.19 19.21
N TYR A 80 -21.51 6.95 18.99
CA TYR A 80 -22.90 6.56 18.73
C TYR A 80 -23.82 6.94 19.91
N LYS A 81 -23.46 6.55 21.14
CA LYS A 81 -24.27 6.79 22.34
C LYS A 81 -24.37 8.26 22.75
N ASN A 82 -23.31 9.03 22.46
CA ASN A 82 -23.28 10.47 22.78
C ASN A 82 -23.63 11.33 21.56
N ALA A 83 -24.24 10.75 20.53
CA ALA A 83 -24.62 11.46 19.32
C ALA A 83 -25.60 12.61 19.66
N HIS A 84 -25.33 13.78 19.12
CA HIS A 84 -26.11 14.98 19.18
C HIS A 84 -26.01 15.73 17.85
N ASP A 85 -26.80 16.78 17.67
CA ASP A 85 -26.72 17.60 16.47
C ASP A 85 -25.32 18.23 16.37
N MET A 86 -24.62 17.95 15.28
CA MET A 86 -23.25 18.42 15.05
C MET A 86 -22.99 18.69 13.57
N THR A 87 -21.86 19.30 13.25
CA THR A 87 -21.40 19.44 11.87
C THR A 87 -20.68 18.18 11.37
N SER A 88 -20.61 18.02 10.04
CA SER A 88 -19.82 16.94 9.42
C SER A 88 -18.34 17.00 9.83
N LEU A 89 -17.81 18.23 10.06
CA LEU A 89 -16.43 18.40 10.53
C LEU A 89 -16.23 17.88 11.96
N GLU A 90 -17.17 18.15 12.86
CA GLU A 90 -17.12 17.64 14.24
C GLU A 90 -17.17 16.11 14.27
N LEU A 91 -18.02 15.48 13.45
CA LEU A 91 -18.06 14.04 13.30
C LEU A 91 -16.73 13.50 12.71
N LEU A 92 -16.17 14.15 11.69
CA LEU A 92 -14.87 13.79 11.13
C LEU A 92 -13.78 13.78 12.20
N GLU A 93 -13.71 14.79 13.06
CA GLU A 93 -12.70 14.88 14.14
C GLU A 93 -12.87 13.74 15.17
N GLN A 94 -14.08 13.26 15.41
CA GLN A 94 -14.33 12.11 16.27
C GLN A 94 -13.92 10.80 15.59
N LEU A 95 -14.33 10.56 14.33
CA LEU A 95 -13.98 9.35 13.59
C LEU A 95 -12.48 9.23 13.30
N LYS A 96 -11.74 10.33 13.22
CA LYS A 96 -10.27 10.35 13.15
C LYS A 96 -9.60 9.54 14.24
N GLN A 97 -10.15 9.49 15.44
CA GLN A 97 -9.58 8.75 16.55
C GLN A 97 -9.50 7.25 16.24
N VAL A 98 -10.50 6.73 15.52
CA VAL A 98 -10.53 5.35 15.03
C VAL A 98 -9.45 5.10 14.00
N ILE A 99 -9.39 5.95 12.95
CA ILE A 99 -8.41 5.79 11.86
C ILE A 99 -6.97 5.84 12.38
N LYS A 100 -6.70 6.72 13.36
CA LYS A 100 -5.35 6.90 13.89
C LYS A 100 -4.78 5.69 14.62
N ILE A 101 -5.61 4.80 15.15
CA ILE A 101 -5.16 3.62 15.90
C ILE A 101 -5.11 2.33 15.08
N ILE A 102 -5.72 2.31 13.89
CA ILE A 102 -5.68 1.16 12.99
C ILE A 102 -4.32 1.14 12.26
N PRO A 103 -3.56 0.04 12.33
CA PRO A 103 -2.22 -0.06 11.74
C PRO A 103 -2.27 -0.36 10.23
N ASP A 104 -2.94 0.49 9.46
CA ASP A 104 -3.09 0.36 8.02
C ASP A 104 -2.78 1.70 7.33
N ASN A 105 -1.77 1.72 6.46
CA ASN A 105 -1.36 2.91 5.72
C ASN A 105 -2.30 3.27 4.56
N HIS A 106 -3.20 2.37 4.17
CA HIS A 106 -4.14 2.57 3.08
C HIS A 106 -5.51 3.06 3.55
N ILE A 107 -5.86 2.79 4.81
CA ILE A 107 -7.13 3.29 5.36
C ILE A 107 -7.09 4.80 5.49
N ASN A 108 -8.09 5.47 4.96
CA ASN A 108 -8.22 6.91 5.12
C ASN A 108 -9.68 7.36 5.13
N LEU A 109 -9.91 8.47 5.81
CA LEU A 109 -11.16 9.17 5.85
C LEU A 109 -10.90 10.61 5.41
N ASN A 110 -11.68 11.12 4.48
CA ASN A 110 -11.51 12.44 3.90
C ASN A 110 -12.86 13.11 3.67
N MET A 111 -12.84 14.43 3.65
CA MET A 111 -13.99 15.25 3.30
C MET A 111 -13.67 16.03 2.04
N VAL A 112 -14.52 15.92 1.02
CA VAL A 112 -14.31 16.58 -0.27
C VAL A 112 -14.28 18.09 -0.05
N GLY A 113 -13.25 18.76 -0.57
CA GLY A 113 -13.04 20.21 -0.36
C GLY A 113 -12.33 20.58 0.94
N TYR A 114 -12.04 19.62 1.81
CA TYR A 114 -11.25 19.83 3.03
C TYR A 114 -9.91 19.11 2.87
N HIS A 115 -8.84 19.86 2.63
CA HIS A 115 -7.51 19.34 2.26
C HIS A 115 -6.77 18.52 3.34
N LYS A 116 -7.46 18.00 4.34
CA LYS A 116 -6.87 17.31 5.48
C LYS A 116 -7.23 15.81 5.49
N GLU A 117 -6.47 15.04 4.73
CA GLU A 117 -6.57 13.57 4.76
C GLU A 117 -6.17 13.02 6.14
N VAL A 118 -7.01 12.14 6.69
CA VAL A 118 -6.74 11.46 7.95
C VAL A 118 -6.23 10.06 7.67
N ARG A 119 -5.03 9.79 8.16
CA ARG A 119 -4.37 8.48 8.06
C ARG A 119 -3.93 7.99 9.43
N THR A 120 -3.48 6.75 9.52
CA THR A 120 -2.97 6.17 10.77
C THR A 120 -1.97 7.08 11.48
N GLY A 121 -2.17 7.25 12.79
CA GLY A 121 -1.26 8.00 13.67
C GLY A 121 -0.05 7.19 14.14
N LEU A 122 -0.01 5.90 13.84
CA LEU A 122 1.05 4.98 14.29
C LEU A 122 2.34 5.10 13.47
N ARG A 123 2.30 5.91 12.43
CA ARG A 123 3.41 6.11 11.50
C ARG A 123 4.56 6.87 12.15
N LYS A 124 5.76 6.32 12.08
CA LYS A 124 7.00 7.03 12.42
C LYS A 124 7.38 8.00 11.29
N GLN A 125 7.65 9.27 11.64
CA GLN A 125 8.30 10.18 10.70
C GLN A 125 9.73 9.67 10.46
N ARG A 126 10.16 9.68 9.19
CA ARG A 126 11.50 9.24 8.80
C ARG A 126 12.18 10.33 7.99
N PRO A 127 13.52 10.44 8.11
CA PRO A 127 14.29 11.34 7.27
C PRO A 127 14.00 11.05 5.78
N ASN A 128 13.92 12.10 5.00
CA ASN A 128 13.59 11.99 3.59
C ASN A 128 14.60 12.76 2.75
N VAL A 129 15.57 12.03 2.21
CA VAL A 129 16.37 12.53 1.10
C VAL A 129 15.63 12.16 -0.19
N GLY A 130 15.10 13.16 -0.88
CA GLY A 130 14.27 12.99 -2.07
C GLY A 130 15.02 12.40 -3.25
N SER A 131 14.28 12.03 -4.28
CA SER A 131 14.85 11.65 -5.56
C SER A 131 15.25 12.90 -6.36
N ASN A 132 16.28 12.76 -7.20
CA ASN A 132 16.71 13.82 -8.12
C ASN A 132 15.90 13.83 -9.44
N ILE A 133 14.77 13.12 -9.51
CA ILE A 133 13.87 13.14 -10.66
C ILE A 133 13.16 14.49 -10.66
N ALA A 134 13.53 15.35 -11.61
CA ALA A 134 13.00 16.69 -11.71
C ALA A 134 11.62 16.73 -12.40
N GLY A 135 10.79 17.69 -12.01
CA GLY A 135 9.55 18.01 -12.71
C GLY A 135 8.43 16.96 -12.53
N ASP A 136 7.55 16.88 -13.54
CA ASP A 136 6.37 15.98 -13.58
C ASP A 136 6.64 14.62 -14.24
N GLU A 137 7.90 14.32 -14.55
CA GLU A 137 8.28 13.04 -15.15
C GLU A 137 8.00 11.89 -14.20
N LYS A 138 7.35 10.84 -14.71
CA LYS A 138 7.01 9.63 -13.95
C LYS A 138 8.19 8.69 -13.83
N PHE A 139 9.08 8.70 -14.83
CA PHE A 139 10.29 7.89 -14.85
C PHE A 139 11.40 8.57 -15.66
N ILE A 140 12.63 8.18 -15.36
CA ILE A 140 13.82 8.50 -16.14
C ILE A 140 14.61 7.22 -16.43
N ILE A 141 15.24 7.13 -17.59
CA ILE A 141 16.12 6.01 -17.93
C ILE A 141 17.38 6.58 -18.58
N ASP A 142 18.52 6.23 -18.03
CA ASP A 142 19.82 6.73 -18.47
C ASP A 142 20.87 5.61 -18.44
N LEU A 143 21.93 5.77 -19.21
CA LEU A 143 23.09 4.89 -19.24
C LEU A 143 24.36 5.74 -19.11
N LYS A 144 24.98 5.73 -17.93
CA LYS A 144 26.24 6.42 -17.65
C LYS A 144 27.39 5.41 -17.62
N ASN A 145 28.27 5.50 -18.60
CA ASN A 145 29.32 4.51 -18.83
C ASN A 145 28.72 3.12 -19.04
N ASP A 146 28.80 2.23 -18.06
CA ASP A 146 28.20 0.88 -18.05
C ASP A 146 27.25 0.69 -16.87
N ILE A 147 26.70 1.79 -16.33
CA ILE A 147 25.74 1.81 -15.23
C ILE A 147 24.38 2.21 -15.80
N GLY A 148 23.44 1.27 -15.81
CA GLY A 148 22.04 1.56 -16.11
C GLY A 148 21.38 2.26 -14.92
N ILE A 149 20.67 3.36 -15.19
CA ILE A 149 19.92 4.11 -14.17
C ILE A 149 18.46 4.13 -14.57
N ILE A 150 17.60 3.62 -13.70
CA ILE A 150 16.14 3.58 -13.88
C ILE A 150 15.52 4.27 -12.67
N GLY A 151 15.01 5.49 -12.87
CA GLY A 151 14.26 6.22 -11.84
C GLY A 151 12.77 6.10 -12.07
N ILE A 152 11.99 5.78 -11.01
CA ILE A 152 10.53 5.60 -11.08
C ILE A 152 9.89 6.38 -9.94
N ARG A 153 9.40 7.60 -10.22
CA ARG A 153 8.84 8.51 -9.21
C ARG A 153 7.43 8.12 -8.76
N THR A 154 6.62 7.61 -9.67
CA THR A 154 5.24 7.23 -9.40
C THR A 154 4.78 6.11 -10.30
N LEU A 155 3.87 5.29 -9.83
CA LEU A 155 3.20 4.25 -10.60
C LEU A 155 1.73 4.60 -10.87
N SER A 156 1.31 5.82 -10.53
CA SER A 156 -0.06 6.28 -10.70
C SER A 156 -0.34 6.79 -12.11
N LYS A 157 -1.49 6.40 -12.67
CA LYS A 157 -2.06 6.95 -13.90
C LYS A 157 -1.13 6.90 -15.12
N TRP A 158 -0.39 5.82 -15.31
CA TRP A 158 0.40 5.62 -16.53
C TRP A 158 -0.51 5.32 -17.73
N SER A 159 -0.32 6.02 -18.84
CA SER A 159 -0.94 5.68 -20.11
C SER A 159 -0.35 4.40 -20.71
N ALA A 160 -0.97 3.86 -21.76
CA ALA A 160 -0.42 2.71 -22.48
C ALA A 160 0.93 3.05 -23.13
N GLU A 161 1.00 4.25 -23.71
CA GLU A 161 2.20 4.78 -24.40
C GLU A 161 3.35 4.98 -23.41
N GLU A 162 3.08 5.50 -22.20
CA GLU A 162 4.09 5.65 -21.15
C GLU A 162 4.65 4.29 -20.71
N ARG A 163 3.80 3.28 -20.56
CA ARG A 163 4.23 1.91 -20.22
C ARG A 163 5.09 1.30 -21.33
N GLU A 164 4.67 1.44 -22.58
CA GLU A 164 5.42 0.94 -23.73
C GLU A 164 6.77 1.63 -23.86
N SER A 165 6.79 2.97 -23.70
CA SER A 165 8.00 3.77 -23.72
C SER A 165 8.98 3.36 -22.62
N PHE A 166 8.48 3.17 -21.38
CA PHE A 166 9.27 2.67 -20.26
C PHE A 166 9.89 1.30 -20.57
N ASP A 167 9.08 0.34 -21.00
CA ASP A 167 9.53 -1.02 -21.32
C ASP A 167 10.58 -1.03 -22.44
N LYS A 168 10.39 -0.24 -23.47
CA LYS A 168 11.34 -0.11 -24.58
C LYS A 168 12.69 0.47 -24.12
N GLN A 169 12.67 1.51 -23.31
CA GLN A 169 13.87 2.22 -22.88
C GLN A 169 14.74 1.36 -21.94
N TRP A 170 14.17 0.77 -20.87
CA TRP A 170 14.98 -0.04 -19.97
C TRP A 170 15.51 -1.31 -20.64
N ARG A 171 14.76 -1.93 -21.57
CA ARG A 171 15.24 -3.07 -22.36
C ARG A 171 16.42 -2.69 -23.25
N ALA A 172 16.50 -1.45 -23.72
CA ALA A 172 17.59 -0.98 -24.56
C ALA A 172 18.90 -0.75 -23.78
N ILE A 173 18.83 -0.39 -22.49
CA ILE A 173 20.02 -0.12 -21.67
C ILE A 173 20.53 -1.35 -20.90
N LEU A 174 19.66 -2.27 -20.47
CA LEU A 174 20.06 -3.41 -19.64
C LEU A 174 21.18 -4.27 -20.25
N PRO A 175 21.16 -4.64 -21.55
CA PRO A 175 22.23 -5.42 -22.14
C PRO A 175 23.61 -4.71 -22.19
N LYS A 176 23.59 -3.37 -22.06
CA LYS A 176 24.80 -2.52 -22.08
C LYS A 176 25.30 -2.20 -20.67
N SER A 177 24.54 -2.59 -19.65
CA SER A 177 24.83 -2.26 -18.26
C SER A 177 25.59 -3.39 -17.58
N LYS A 178 26.66 -3.06 -16.86
CA LYS A 178 27.33 -3.98 -15.93
C LYS A 178 26.77 -3.90 -14.51
N SER A 179 26.22 -2.74 -14.16
CA SER A 179 25.54 -2.49 -12.89
C SER A 179 24.23 -1.75 -13.13
N LEU A 180 23.28 -1.90 -12.23
CA LEU A 180 21.98 -1.24 -12.32
C LEU A 180 21.69 -0.47 -11.04
N ILE A 181 21.25 0.78 -11.18
CA ILE A 181 20.64 1.56 -10.10
C ILE A 181 19.16 1.74 -10.42
N VAL A 182 18.29 1.31 -9.53
CA VAL A 182 16.84 1.54 -9.63
C VAL A 182 16.41 2.48 -8.51
N ASP A 183 16.15 3.73 -8.86
CA ASP A 183 15.73 4.76 -7.92
C ASP A 183 14.22 4.82 -7.84
N ILE A 184 13.67 4.29 -6.74
CA ILE A 184 12.24 4.34 -6.44
C ILE A 184 11.90 5.28 -5.29
N ARG A 185 12.84 6.13 -4.88
CA ARG A 185 12.57 7.15 -3.85
C ARG A 185 11.38 8.01 -4.26
N ASP A 186 10.58 8.40 -3.28
CA ASP A 186 9.34 9.18 -3.43
C ASP A 186 8.20 8.46 -4.15
N ASN A 187 8.36 7.18 -4.52
CA ASN A 187 7.33 6.41 -5.20
C ASN A 187 6.23 5.95 -4.22
N GLY A 188 5.11 6.65 -4.21
CA GLY A 188 3.95 6.34 -3.37
C GLY A 188 3.08 5.17 -3.87
N GLY A 189 3.49 4.47 -4.93
CA GLY A 189 2.75 3.35 -5.50
C GLY A 189 1.86 3.74 -6.70
N GLY A 190 0.86 2.90 -6.95
CA GLY A 190 -0.05 2.97 -8.10
C GLY A 190 -0.26 1.57 -8.71
N SER A 191 -0.23 1.46 -10.04
CA SER A 191 -0.26 0.16 -10.73
C SER A 191 1.10 -0.54 -10.64
N SER A 192 1.15 -1.78 -10.15
CA SER A 192 2.40 -2.56 -10.05
C SER A 192 2.93 -3.04 -11.41
N ARG A 193 2.10 -3.06 -12.46
CA ARG A 193 2.45 -3.65 -13.77
C ARG A 193 3.81 -3.25 -14.35
N PRO A 194 4.20 -1.95 -14.39
CA PRO A 194 5.51 -1.56 -14.93
C PRO A 194 6.68 -2.13 -14.13
N VAL A 195 6.61 -2.09 -12.81
CA VAL A 195 7.68 -2.59 -11.93
C VAL A 195 7.73 -4.12 -11.89
N GLU A 196 6.59 -4.79 -12.00
CA GLU A 196 6.53 -6.25 -12.14
C GLU A 196 7.17 -6.73 -13.45
N SER A 197 6.96 -6.00 -14.56
CA SER A 197 7.59 -6.29 -15.85
C SER A 197 9.12 -6.21 -15.75
N LEU A 198 9.64 -5.13 -15.16
CA LEU A 198 11.06 -4.92 -14.93
C LEU A 198 11.65 -5.99 -13.98
N ALA A 199 11.02 -6.22 -12.83
CA ALA A 199 11.48 -7.22 -11.86
C ALA A 199 11.48 -8.62 -12.45
N ARG A 200 10.40 -9.02 -13.15
CA ARG A 200 10.31 -10.31 -13.84
C ARG A 200 11.41 -10.51 -14.87
N TYR A 201 11.77 -9.47 -15.61
CA TYR A 201 12.87 -9.56 -16.57
C TYR A 201 14.21 -9.74 -15.84
N ILE A 202 14.49 -8.93 -14.82
CA ILE A 202 15.75 -9.03 -14.05
C ILE A 202 15.88 -10.41 -13.41
N LEU A 203 14.80 -10.92 -12.81
CA LEU A 203 14.79 -12.18 -12.06
C LEU A 203 14.65 -13.41 -12.95
N GLY A 204 14.17 -13.27 -14.20
CA GLY A 204 13.80 -14.39 -15.08
C GLY A 204 12.52 -15.11 -14.69
N HIS A 205 11.92 -14.78 -13.55
CA HIS A 205 10.72 -15.39 -13.02
C HIS A 205 9.79 -14.35 -12.36
N ARG A 206 8.52 -14.73 -12.19
CA ARG A 206 7.60 -14.02 -11.31
C ARG A 206 7.65 -14.68 -9.92
N TYR A 207 7.86 -13.87 -8.89
CA TYR A 207 7.77 -14.31 -7.51
C TYR A 207 6.49 -13.76 -6.88
N PRO A 208 5.81 -14.52 -6.01
CA PRO A 208 4.66 -14.01 -5.29
C PRO A 208 5.10 -12.93 -4.29
N ALA A 209 4.28 -11.89 -4.14
CA ALA A 209 4.54 -10.83 -3.17
C ALA A 209 4.25 -11.27 -1.73
N ALA A 210 3.28 -12.18 -1.57
CA ALA A 210 2.85 -12.68 -0.27
C ALA A 210 2.66 -14.19 -0.29
N ARG A 211 2.68 -14.82 0.89
CA ARG A 211 2.35 -16.24 1.07
C ARG A 211 0.87 -16.49 0.77
N LYS A 212 0.01 -15.61 1.28
CA LYS A 212 -1.43 -15.69 1.07
C LYS A 212 -1.99 -14.31 0.79
N GLU A 213 -2.96 -14.27 -0.11
CA GLU A 213 -3.85 -13.14 -0.30
C GLU A 213 -5.25 -13.52 0.16
N ILE A 214 -5.84 -12.76 1.06
CA ILE A 214 -7.09 -13.06 1.74
C ILE A 214 -8.05 -11.89 1.54
N ILE A 215 -9.29 -12.19 1.21
CA ILE A 215 -10.35 -11.20 0.93
C ILE A 215 -11.57 -11.43 1.81
N ARG A 216 -12.40 -10.42 1.95
CA ARG A 216 -13.74 -10.55 2.57
C ARG A 216 -14.73 -11.10 1.54
N ASN A 217 -15.60 -12.00 1.99
CA ASN A 217 -16.58 -12.68 1.16
C ASN A 217 -17.94 -12.81 1.87
N ASN A 218 -18.50 -11.68 2.25
CA ASN A 218 -19.81 -11.58 2.87
C ASN A 218 -20.74 -10.65 2.05
N PRO A 219 -22.03 -10.57 2.37
CA PRO A 219 -22.98 -9.76 1.60
C PRO A 219 -22.57 -8.30 1.44
N ASP A 220 -22.01 -7.66 2.48
CA ASP A 220 -21.58 -6.25 2.44
C ASP A 220 -20.36 -6.06 1.54
N ALA A 221 -19.32 -6.87 1.71
CA ALA A 221 -18.13 -6.83 0.88
C ALA A 221 -18.46 -7.12 -0.59
N ASN A 222 -19.33 -8.10 -0.85
CA ASN A 222 -19.75 -8.46 -2.19
C ASN A 222 -20.63 -7.39 -2.86
N ALA A 223 -21.46 -6.68 -2.09
CA ALA A 223 -22.21 -5.53 -2.59
C ALA A 223 -21.26 -4.39 -3.00
N VAL A 224 -20.26 -4.07 -2.16
CA VAL A 224 -19.25 -3.06 -2.47
C VAL A 224 -18.44 -3.45 -3.70
N LYS A 225 -17.98 -4.70 -3.83
CA LYS A 225 -17.26 -5.18 -5.04
C LYS A 225 -18.06 -4.94 -6.32
N LYS A 226 -19.38 -5.19 -6.31
CA LYS A 226 -20.26 -4.99 -7.46
C LYS A 226 -20.43 -3.53 -7.86
N LEU A 227 -20.29 -2.58 -6.92
CA LEU A 227 -20.36 -1.15 -7.21
C LEU A 227 -19.13 -0.68 -8.00
N TYR A 228 -18.00 -1.34 -7.83
CA TYR A 228 -16.74 -1.01 -8.49
C TYR A 228 -16.52 -1.91 -9.70
N LYS A 229 -16.98 -1.45 -10.87
CA LYS A 229 -16.67 -2.05 -12.17
C LYS A 229 -15.20 -1.82 -12.54
N ASN A 230 -14.30 -2.25 -11.69
CA ASN A 230 -12.88 -2.16 -11.94
C ASN A 230 -12.36 -3.57 -12.20
N SER A 231 -11.81 -3.80 -13.38
CA SER A 231 -11.26 -5.09 -13.83
C SER A 231 -10.28 -5.74 -12.86
N ASP A 232 -9.65 -4.94 -11.97
CA ASP A 232 -8.74 -5.46 -10.95
C ASP A 232 -9.47 -6.01 -9.71
N ILE A 233 -10.71 -5.60 -9.46
CA ILE A 233 -11.54 -6.09 -8.33
C ILE A 233 -12.45 -7.24 -8.77
N ASP A 234 -12.89 -7.29 -10.01
CA ASP A 234 -13.74 -8.37 -10.53
C ASP A 234 -13.09 -9.75 -10.41
N LYS A 235 -11.76 -9.82 -10.44
CA LYS A 235 -11.00 -11.07 -10.21
C LYS A 235 -11.16 -11.65 -8.80
N PHE A 236 -11.62 -10.86 -7.84
CA PHE A 236 -11.83 -11.28 -6.44
C PHE A 236 -13.23 -11.89 -6.18
N ASN A 237 -13.96 -12.25 -7.22
CA ASN A 237 -15.18 -13.05 -7.06
C ASN A 237 -14.79 -14.51 -6.81
N VAL A 238 -15.12 -15.01 -5.62
CA VAL A 238 -14.81 -16.37 -5.19
C VAL A 238 -16.12 -17.07 -4.84
N ASP A 239 -16.33 -18.25 -5.39
CA ASP A 239 -17.44 -19.13 -5.02
C ASP A 239 -17.09 -19.92 -3.76
N SER A 240 -17.33 -19.32 -2.62
CA SER A 240 -17.08 -19.89 -1.28
C SER A 240 -18.09 -19.36 -0.29
N ALA A 241 -18.41 -20.15 0.70
CA ALA A 241 -19.24 -19.74 1.85
C ALA A 241 -18.40 -19.11 2.99
N ASP A 242 -17.05 -19.21 2.90
CA ASP A 242 -16.15 -18.73 3.95
C ASP A 242 -15.98 -17.19 3.89
N ASP A 243 -15.88 -16.55 5.07
CA ASP A 243 -15.50 -15.15 5.23
C ASP A 243 -14.60 -14.99 6.47
N PRO A 244 -13.35 -14.58 6.36
CA PRO A 244 -12.61 -14.28 5.11
C PRO A 244 -12.25 -15.54 4.33
N VAL A 245 -12.00 -15.37 3.03
CA VAL A 245 -11.60 -16.46 2.12
C VAL A 245 -10.19 -16.24 1.57
N ILE A 246 -9.43 -17.34 1.45
CA ILE A 246 -8.11 -17.30 0.81
C ILE A 246 -8.32 -17.23 -0.70
N TYR A 247 -7.90 -16.11 -1.29
CA TYR A 247 -7.96 -15.87 -2.73
C TYR A 247 -6.77 -16.50 -3.48
N SER A 248 -5.58 -16.41 -2.88
CA SER A 248 -4.33 -16.96 -3.44
C SER A 248 -3.48 -17.53 -2.30
N ASP A 249 -2.93 -18.73 -2.49
CA ASP A 249 -2.09 -19.41 -1.51
C ASP A 249 -0.80 -19.89 -2.15
N HIS A 250 0.32 -19.30 -1.78
CA HIS A 250 1.67 -19.63 -2.19
C HIS A 250 2.48 -20.26 -1.05
N SER A 251 1.85 -20.54 0.10
CA SER A 251 2.56 -21.01 1.31
C SER A 251 3.19 -22.39 1.15
N ALA A 252 2.64 -23.23 0.28
CA ALA A 252 3.17 -24.55 -0.05
C ALA A 252 4.13 -24.54 -1.26
N GLU A 253 4.27 -23.42 -1.95
CA GLU A 253 5.14 -23.32 -3.12
C GLU A 253 6.61 -23.33 -2.68
N VAL A 254 7.39 -24.20 -3.30
CA VAL A 254 8.85 -24.08 -3.25
C VAL A 254 9.23 -22.93 -4.19
N LEU A 255 9.50 -21.75 -3.62
CA LEU A 255 9.93 -20.61 -4.41
C LEU A 255 11.15 -21.01 -5.26
N PRO A 256 11.13 -20.77 -6.58
CA PRO A 256 12.24 -21.13 -7.43
C PRO A 256 13.50 -20.40 -6.95
N LYS A 257 14.62 -21.13 -6.88
CA LYS A 257 15.91 -20.47 -6.65
C LYS A 257 16.22 -19.58 -7.85
N PHE A 258 16.89 -18.46 -7.58
CA PHE A 258 17.38 -17.61 -8.65
C PHE A 258 18.24 -18.41 -9.63
N ASP A 259 17.88 -18.33 -10.91
CA ASP A 259 18.58 -19.01 -12.01
C ASP A 259 19.20 -17.95 -12.94
N PRO A 260 20.53 -17.75 -12.87
CA PRO A 260 21.18 -16.75 -13.71
C PRO A 260 21.06 -17.05 -15.22
N GLY A 261 20.78 -18.31 -15.61
CA GLY A 261 20.56 -18.68 -17.00
C GLY A 261 19.20 -18.21 -17.55
N LYS A 262 18.25 -17.87 -16.67
CA LYS A 262 16.93 -17.34 -17.03
C LYS A 262 16.82 -15.84 -16.77
N ALA A 263 17.70 -15.28 -15.96
CA ALA A 263 17.69 -13.87 -15.61
C ALA A 263 18.08 -13.01 -16.81
N GLY A 264 17.36 -11.92 -17.01
CA GLY A 264 17.70 -10.92 -18.04
C GLY A 264 18.83 -9.98 -17.62
N PHE A 265 19.22 -10.04 -16.34
CA PHE A 265 20.33 -9.27 -15.79
C PHE A 265 21.02 -10.06 -14.69
N THR A 266 22.35 -10.08 -14.66
CA THR A 266 23.14 -10.85 -13.68
C THR A 266 24.12 -10.00 -12.88
N GLY A 267 24.28 -8.72 -13.22
CA GLY A 267 25.14 -7.77 -12.54
C GLY A 267 24.56 -7.31 -11.18
N PRO A 268 25.32 -6.51 -10.41
CA PRO A 268 24.81 -5.93 -9.16
C PRO A 268 23.67 -4.94 -9.42
N VAL A 269 22.66 -4.98 -8.57
CA VAL A 269 21.51 -4.07 -8.59
C VAL A 269 21.45 -3.30 -7.28
N TYR A 270 21.34 -2.00 -7.36
CA TYR A 270 21.19 -1.09 -6.22
C TYR A 270 19.82 -0.44 -6.28
N VAL A 271 18.96 -0.73 -5.31
CA VAL A 271 17.62 -0.15 -5.21
C VAL A 271 17.64 0.97 -4.20
N LEU A 272 17.34 2.20 -4.65
CA LEU A 272 17.33 3.36 -3.76
C LEU A 272 15.93 3.56 -3.18
N THR A 273 15.86 3.66 -1.84
CA THR A 273 14.61 3.76 -1.10
C THR A 273 14.59 4.93 -0.12
N ASN A 274 13.38 5.42 0.19
CA ASN A 274 13.17 6.38 1.28
C ASN A 274 11.79 6.20 1.93
N GLY A 275 11.52 6.99 2.97
CA GLY A 275 10.28 6.93 3.76
C GLY A 275 8.99 7.32 3.01
N ARG A 276 9.04 7.60 1.70
CA ARG A 276 7.87 7.84 0.85
C ARG A 276 7.55 6.67 -0.07
N VAL A 277 8.47 5.72 -0.23
CA VAL A 277 8.19 4.48 -0.99
C VAL A 277 7.09 3.69 -0.29
N MET A 278 6.03 3.37 -1.02
CA MET A 278 4.82 2.75 -0.46
C MET A 278 4.10 1.87 -1.48
N SER A 279 3.27 0.93 -0.99
CA SER A 279 2.33 0.16 -1.82
C SER A 279 3.03 -0.54 -2.99
N SER A 280 2.62 -0.31 -4.24
CA SER A 280 3.25 -0.95 -5.42
C SER A 280 4.74 -0.64 -5.59
N GLY A 281 5.26 0.46 -5.02
CA GLY A 281 6.70 0.68 -4.91
C GLY A 281 7.38 -0.36 -4.02
N GLU A 282 6.70 -0.81 -2.97
CA GLU A 282 7.21 -1.86 -2.09
C GLU A 282 7.05 -3.25 -2.68
N ILE A 283 6.02 -3.50 -3.52
CA ILE A 283 5.93 -4.74 -4.31
C ILE A 283 7.19 -4.95 -5.16
N PHE A 284 7.74 -3.87 -5.73
CA PHE A 284 9.03 -3.96 -6.41
C PHE A 284 10.16 -4.33 -5.44
N CYS A 285 10.20 -3.74 -4.25
CA CYS A 285 11.19 -4.13 -3.22
C CYS A 285 11.06 -5.59 -2.85
N THR A 286 9.85 -6.10 -2.61
CA THR A 286 9.56 -7.50 -2.30
C THR A 286 10.14 -8.42 -3.37
N ASN A 287 9.83 -8.14 -4.64
CA ASN A 287 10.35 -8.94 -5.75
C ASN A 287 11.88 -8.90 -5.82
N MET A 288 12.48 -7.71 -5.71
CA MET A 288 13.92 -7.57 -5.80
C MET A 288 14.69 -8.25 -4.65
N ARG A 289 14.04 -8.51 -3.50
CA ARG A 289 14.63 -9.31 -2.41
C ARG A 289 14.97 -10.74 -2.81
N TYR A 290 14.35 -11.28 -3.85
CA TYR A 290 14.72 -12.59 -4.40
C TYR A 290 15.98 -12.56 -5.28
N TYR A 291 16.50 -11.38 -5.62
CA TYR A 291 17.71 -11.25 -6.43
C TYR A 291 18.96 -11.28 -5.53
N PRO A 292 19.89 -12.23 -5.73
CA PRO A 292 21.02 -12.44 -4.82
C PRO A 292 22.04 -11.29 -4.84
N ASN A 293 22.11 -10.52 -5.94
CA ASN A 293 23.04 -9.43 -6.11
C ASN A 293 22.40 -8.04 -5.89
N VAL A 294 21.23 -7.98 -5.24
CA VAL A 294 20.59 -6.70 -4.89
C VAL A 294 21.17 -6.15 -3.60
N LYS A 295 21.25 -4.80 -3.53
CA LYS A 295 21.40 -4.06 -2.28
C LYS A 295 20.44 -2.89 -2.27
N PHE A 296 19.74 -2.72 -1.15
CA PHE A 296 18.90 -1.56 -0.89
C PHE A 296 19.71 -0.50 -0.18
N ILE A 297 19.63 0.74 -0.67
CA ILE A 297 20.39 1.89 -0.15
C ILE A 297 19.42 3.03 0.13
N GLY A 298 19.58 3.71 1.28
CA GLY A 298 18.77 4.86 1.65
C GLY A 298 18.17 4.76 3.03
N THR A 299 16.88 5.02 3.17
CA THR A 299 16.16 4.84 4.44
C THR A 299 15.02 3.84 4.27
N ASN A 300 14.44 3.39 5.39
CA ASN A 300 13.32 2.46 5.35
C ASN A 300 12.20 2.99 4.46
N THR A 301 11.54 2.11 3.73
CA THR A 301 10.30 2.42 3.05
C THR A 301 9.17 2.72 4.04
N ARG A 302 8.01 3.14 3.54
CA ARG A 302 6.90 3.60 4.38
C ARG A 302 6.12 2.49 5.04
N GLY A 303 6.07 1.30 4.45
CA GLY A 303 5.05 0.30 4.69
C GLY A 303 3.84 0.53 3.77
N GLY A 304 2.87 -0.37 3.82
CA GLY A 304 1.65 -0.27 3.03
C GLY A 304 1.58 -1.30 1.90
N GLU A 305 2.06 -2.51 2.14
CA GLU A 305 1.89 -3.62 1.20
C GLU A 305 0.94 -4.70 1.74
N VAL A 306 0.73 -4.74 3.06
CA VAL A 306 -0.11 -5.76 3.72
C VAL A 306 -1.57 -5.61 3.31
N TYR A 307 -2.08 -4.38 3.29
CA TYR A 307 -3.46 -4.09 2.89
C TYR A 307 -3.44 -3.46 1.49
N GLY A 308 -3.93 -4.18 0.51
CA GLY A 308 -3.87 -3.74 -0.87
C GLY A 308 -5.21 -3.62 -1.56
N TYR A 309 -5.17 -3.13 -2.81
CA TYR A 309 -6.34 -2.94 -3.67
C TYR A 309 -7.47 -2.21 -2.94
N ASN A 310 -7.27 -0.92 -2.73
CA ASN A 310 -8.27 -0.10 -2.07
C ASN A 310 -9.57 -0.12 -2.87
N TYR A 311 -10.69 -0.35 -2.19
CA TYR A 311 -11.97 0.02 -2.74
C TYR A 311 -11.95 1.51 -3.05
N ALA A 312 -12.51 1.91 -4.18
CA ALA A 312 -12.72 3.29 -4.48
C ALA A 312 -13.58 3.91 -3.36
N TYR A 313 -13.47 5.21 -3.20
CA TYR A 313 -14.03 5.94 -2.07
C TYR A 313 -15.52 5.64 -1.86
N MET A 314 -15.86 5.08 -0.70
CA MET A 314 -17.24 4.99 -0.23
C MET A 314 -17.64 6.31 0.40
N LEU A 315 -18.87 6.75 0.15
CA LEU A 315 -19.42 7.97 0.77
C LEU A 315 -20.27 7.60 1.98
N LEU A 316 -20.09 8.32 3.08
CA LEU A 316 -21.06 8.30 4.16
C LEU A 316 -22.33 9.05 3.73
N PRO A 317 -23.54 8.58 4.12
CA PRO A 317 -24.79 8.97 3.45
C PRO A 317 -25.20 10.43 3.63
N TYR A 318 -24.84 11.06 4.74
CA TYR A 318 -25.26 12.43 5.05
C TYR A 318 -24.13 13.45 4.96
N SER A 319 -22.97 13.15 5.51
CA SER A 319 -21.80 14.03 5.50
C SER A 319 -21.06 14.01 4.16
N HIS A 320 -21.25 12.97 3.36
CA HIS A 320 -20.46 12.69 2.15
C HIS A 320 -18.94 12.62 2.41
N MET A 321 -18.56 12.30 3.64
CA MET A 321 -17.17 11.91 3.90
C MET A 321 -16.80 10.70 3.06
N THR A 322 -15.64 10.75 2.43
CA THR A 322 -15.10 9.61 1.68
C THR A 322 -14.31 8.72 2.60
N PHE A 323 -14.60 7.43 2.57
CA PHE A 323 -13.94 6.43 3.36
C PHE A 323 -13.32 5.36 2.45
N ASN A 324 -12.03 5.10 2.62
CA ASN A 324 -11.29 4.15 1.81
C ASN A 324 -10.68 3.05 2.69
N VAL A 325 -10.83 1.79 2.28
CA VAL A 325 -10.29 0.63 2.98
C VAL A 325 -9.69 -0.38 2.00
N GLY A 326 -8.69 -1.14 2.44
CA GLY A 326 -8.12 -2.24 1.66
C GLY A 326 -9.13 -3.39 1.47
N CYS A 327 -9.12 -4.02 0.29
CA CYS A 327 -9.94 -5.20 0.00
C CYS A 327 -9.18 -6.52 0.03
N VAL A 328 -7.85 -6.48 0.05
CA VAL A 328 -6.98 -7.66 0.15
C VAL A 328 -6.04 -7.51 1.34
N TYR A 329 -6.06 -8.48 2.22
CA TYR A 329 -5.03 -8.68 3.24
C TYR A 329 -3.98 -9.66 2.71
N ARG A 330 -2.71 -9.31 2.87
CA ARG A 330 -1.58 -10.13 2.49
C ARG A 330 -0.83 -10.65 3.71
N ASP A 331 -0.77 -11.97 3.85
CA ASP A 331 0.15 -12.61 4.77
C ASP A 331 1.55 -12.54 4.16
N MET A 332 2.33 -11.57 4.63
CA MET A 332 3.64 -11.26 4.09
C MET A 332 4.70 -12.25 4.60
N PHE A 333 5.77 -12.43 3.80
CA PHE A 333 6.94 -13.20 4.23
C PHE A 333 7.75 -12.47 5.33
N VAL A 334 7.58 -11.15 5.46
CA VAL A 334 8.30 -10.31 6.44
C VAL A 334 7.30 -9.79 7.48
N GLU A 335 7.56 -10.09 8.77
CA GLU A 335 6.71 -9.68 9.89
C GLU A 335 6.71 -8.15 10.09
N ASN A 336 5.58 -7.59 10.54
CA ASN A 336 5.35 -6.17 10.84
C ASN A 336 5.64 -5.19 9.69
N PHE A 337 5.46 -5.63 8.47
CA PHE A 337 5.82 -4.87 7.28
C PHE A 337 4.99 -3.58 7.12
N GLU A 338 3.70 -3.59 7.47
CA GLU A 338 2.76 -2.48 7.20
C GLU A 338 3.21 -1.14 7.82
N LEU A 339 3.76 -1.15 9.02
CA LEU A 339 4.21 0.08 9.71
C LEU A 339 5.70 0.37 9.53
N ASN A 340 6.51 -0.66 9.30
CA ASN A 340 7.96 -0.56 9.32
C ASN A 340 8.59 -0.44 7.94
N GLY A 341 7.93 -0.93 6.90
CA GLY A 341 8.47 -1.00 5.55
C GLY A 341 9.76 -1.84 5.46
N TYR A 342 10.41 -1.79 4.31
CA TYR A 342 11.70 -2.44 4.09
C TYR A 342 12.84 -1.62 4.68
N LYS A 343 13.68 -2.27 5.49
CA LYS A 343 14.96 -1.70 5.93
C LYS A 343 15.98 -1.84 4.79
N PRO A 344 16.74 -0.76 4.45
CA PRO A 344 17.83 -0.86 3.47
C PRO A 344 18.99 -1.67 4.02
N ASP A 345 19.82 -2.25 3.13
CA ASP A 345 21.07 -2.93 3.49
C ASP A 345 22.18 -1.92 3.85
N ILE A 346 22.10 -0.72 3.25
CA ILE A 346 23.00 0.41 3.51
C ILE A 346 22.12 1.60 3.87
N GLU A 347 22.09 1.93 5.15
CA GLU A 347 21.35 3.08 5.65
C GLU A 347 22.12 4.37 5.38
N CYS A 348 21.42 5.37 4.84
CA CYS A 348 21.98 6.70 4.61
C CYS A 348 21.65 7.60 5.79
N GLU A 349 22.66 8.31 6.30
CA GLU A 349 22.47 9.37 7.30
C GLU A 349 21.73 10.57 6.69
N ASP A 350 21.18 11.42 7.55
CA ASP A 350 20.50 12.64 7.13
C ASP A 350 21.42 13.52 6.25
N GLY A 351 20.90 13.92 5.09
CA GLY A 351 21.62 14.74 4.11
C GLY A 351 22.50 13.95 3.14
N THR A 352 22.64 12.63 3.31
CA THR A 352 23.41 11.80 2.37
C THR A 352 22.54 11.34 1.20
N ASP A 353 22.95 11.60 -0.03
CA ASP A 353 22.23 11.10 -1.21
C ASP A 353 22.55 9.62 -1.46
N ALA A 354 21.50 8.78 -1.45
CA ALA A 354 21.63 7.35 -1.76
C ALA A 354 22.20 7.07 -3.16
N MET A 355 22.04 7.99 -4.11
CA MET A 355 22.61 7.89 -5.45
C MET A 355 24.14 7.95 -5.39
N ASP A 356 24.70 8.89 -4.63
CA ASP A 356 26.14 9.00 -4.47
C ASP A 356 26.73 7.77 -3.77
N VAL A 357 26.02 7.24 -2.77
CA VAL A 357 26.40 5.99 -2.10
C VAL A 357 26.41 4.82 -3.07
N ALA A 358 25.41 4.72 -3.96
CA ALA A 358 25.33 3.67 -4.97
C ALA A 358 26.52 3.76 -5.96
N PHE A 359 26.85 4.95 -6.46
CA PHE A 359 28.03 5.14 -7.32
C PHE A 359 29.34 4.76 -6.59
N ALA A 360 29.48 5.14 -5.32
CA ALA A 360 30.66 4.76 -4.53
C ALA A 360 30.75 3.23 -4.33
N GLN A 361 29.63 2.52 -4.12
CA GLN A 361 29.62 1.05 -4.04
C GLN A 361 30.04 0.38 -5.35
N ILE A 362 29.59 0.90 -6.51
CA ILE A 362 29.98 0.41 -7.83
C ILE A 362 31.49 0.64 -8.05
N GLY A 363 32.01 1.83 -7.74
CA GLY A 363 33.43 2.16 -7.90
C GLY A 363 34.33 1.25 -7.04
N ARG A 364 33.97 0.97 -5.79
CA ARG A 364 34.71 0.05 -4.92
C ARG A 364 34.76 -1.38 -5.45
N LYS A 365 33.64 -1.89 -6.01
CA LYS A 365 33.61 -3.24 -6.62
C LYS A 365 34.49 -3.32 -7.86
N ASN A 366 34.46 -2.32 -8.72
CA ASN A 366 35.32 -2.28 -9.90
C ASN A 366 36.81 -2.25 -9.55
N PHE A 367 37.19 -1.52 -8.46
CA PHE A 367 38.56 -1.50 -7.97
C PHE A 367 39.04 -2.87 -7.45
N MET A 368 38.19 -3.57 -6.68
CA MET A 368 38.51 -4.92 -6.16
C MET A 368 38.62 -5.99 -7.27
N VAL A 369 37.80 -5.88 -8.31
CA VAL A 369 37.88 -6.80 -9.47
C VAL A 369 39.19 -6.57 -10.26
N HIS A 370 39.62 -5.31 -10.40
CA HIS A 370 40.88 -4.96 -11.05
C HIS A 370 42.11 -5.48 -10.29
N GLN A 371 42.13 -5.34 -8.95
CA GLN A 371 43.23 -5.88 -8.14
C GLN A 371 43.34 -7.40 -8.22
N LYS A 372 42.22 -8.15 -8.16
CA LYS A 372 42.21 -9.61 -8.31
C LYS A 372 42.58 -10.09 -9.73
N GLY A 373 42.46 -9.23 -10.72
CA GLY A 373 42.91 -9.50 -12.09
C GLY A 373 44.40 -9.26 -12.32
N LEU A 374 45.06 -8.48 -11.44
CA LEU A 374 46.49 -8.22 -11.49
C LEU A 374 47.33 -9.25 -10.71
N GLU A 375 46.66 -10.07 -9.86
CA GLU A 375 47.30 -11.15 -9.08
C GLU A 375 47.22 -12.51 -9.78
N LYS A 376 46.75 -12.57 -11.01
CA LYS A 376 46.76 -13.72 -11.89
C LYS A 376 47.71 -13.49 -13.09
#